data_73a1f818bbe4bc676f057b1d42486540
#
_entry.id   73a1f818bbe4bc676f057b1d42486540
#
_cell.length_a   1.000
_cell.length_b   1.000
_cell.length_c   1.000
_cell.angle_alpha   90.00
_cell.angle_beta   90.00
_cell.angle_gamma   90.00
#
_symmetry.space_group_name_H-M   'P 1'
#
loop_
_entity.id
_entity.type
_entity.pdbx_description
1 polymer ?
#
loop_
_entity_poly.entity_id
_entity_poly.type
_entity_poly.pdbx_seq_one_letter_code
_entity_poly.pdbx_strand_id
1 'polypeptide(L)'
;MAGVFTIGETKARPGVYTRYENAGGPQQAGAVNGIGAAVIKANWGPLNQLVELDGEPAVAPAFGAELTVDTITEMFTGGCSKVKAVRAGSGGTKATISLKDGASADVVAITAKYVGDRAFSATIRDSLLNSEKKECIIYAGTREFEKIEFTKGTAGEGEPAALVAAFANSKNFTATKTADGNKVVAEIAQSAMTPGTNPTVTTSDYSTALNVLEAGKWNVLCVDTEDTAVHALVQPFIERDRKSVV
;
A
#
# COMPACT_ATOMS: atom_id res chain seq x y z
N MET A 1 -49.04 14.31 25.21
CA MET A 1 -48.75 13.95 23.80
C MET A 1 -48.41 15.22 23.06
N ALA A 2 -47.18 15.38 22.62
CA ALA A 2 -46.82 16.50 21.75
C ALA A 2 -47.32 16.20 20.34
N GLY A 3 -48.25 17.04 19.85
CA GLY A 3 -48.82 16.88 18.52
C GLY A 3 -47.83 17.34 17.45
N VAL A 4 -47.68 16.56 16.38
CA VAL A 4 -46.88 16.92 15.20
C VAL A 4 -47.63 18.06 14.47
N PHE A 5 -46.91 19.14 14.15
CA PHE A 5 -47.44 20.25 13.37
C PHE A 5 -47.34 19.96 11.87
N THR A 6 -48.44 20.05 11.16
CA THR A 6 -48.49 19.94 9.70
C THR A 6 -48.72 21.34 9.09
N ILE A 7 -47.97 21.70 8.04
CA ILE A 7 -48.13 23.00 7.37
C ILE A 7 -49.52 23.13 6.82
N GLY A 8 -50.19 24.28 7.13
CA GLY A 8 -51.57 24.56 6.72
C GLY A 8 -52.63 24.12 7.72
N GLU A 9 -52.27 23.50 8.85
CA GLU A 9 -53.22 23.11 9.90
C GLU A 9 -53.44 24.26 10.90
N THR A 10 -54.70 24.61 11.16
CA THR A 10 -55.05 25.58 12.20
C THR A 10 -55.25 24.86 13.53
N LYS A 11 -54.47 25.23 14.53
CA LYS A 11 -54.57 24.66 15.88
C LYS A 11 -55.61 25.40 16.72
N ALA A 12 -56.55 24.67 17.35
CA ALA A 12 -57.65 25.19 18.14
C ALA A 12 -57.23 25.77 19.51
N ARG A 13 -55.95 25.60 19.92
CA ARG A 13 -55.47 26.11 21.21
C ARG A 13 -54.19 26.95 21.00
N PRO A 14 -54.05 28.10 21.69
CA PRO A 14 -52.81 28.86 21.68
C PRO A 14 -51.66 28.01 22.28
N GLY A 15 -50.51 27.96 21.60
CA GLY A 15 -49.33 27.24 22.06
C GLY A 15 -48.14 27.50 21.12
N VAL A 16 -46.93 27.15 21.59
CA VAL A 16 -45.73 27.19 20.76
C VAL A 16 -45.62 25.86 20.06
N TYR A 17 -45.69 25.88 18.75
CA TYR A 17 -45.53 24.69 17.90
C TYR A 17 -44.21 24.81 17.14
N THR A 18 -43.27 23.94 17.44
CA THR A 18 -41.95 23.88 16.75
C THR A 18 -41.93 22.69 15.82
N ARG A 19 -41.54 22.92 14.58
CA ARG A 19 -41.23 21.89 13.61
C ARG A 19 -39.72 21.95 13.31
N TYR A 20 -39.07 20.85 13.50
CA TYR A 20 -37.73 20.68 13.00
C TYR A 20 -37.82 20.09 11.58
N GLU A 21 -37.61 20.91 10.58
CA GLU A 21 -37.32 20.42 9.24
C GLU A 21 -35.80 20.19 9.19
N ASN A 22 -35.41 18.92 9.01
CA ASN A 22 -34.06 18.63 8.60
C ASN A 22 -33.98 19.03 7.12
N ALA A 23 -33.64 20.29 6.87
CA ALA A 23 -33.18 20.72 5.56
C ALA A 23 -31.84 20.06 5.30
N GLY A 24 -31.86 18.75 5.14
CA GLY A 24 -30.76 18.06 4.45
C GLY A 24 -30.64 18.77 3.13
N GLY A 25 -29.57 19.56 2.98
CA GLY A 25 -29.24 20.14 1.69
C GLY A 25 -29.32 19.03 0.65
N PRO A 26 -29.69 19.31 -0.59
CA PRO A 26 -29.75 18.30 -1.63
C PRO A 26 -28.41 17.56 -1.60
N GLN A 27 -28.46 16.28 -1.25
CA GLN A 27 -27.31 15.42 -1.53
C GLN A 27 -27.13 15.53 -3.03
N GLN A 28 -26.07 16.19 -3.45
CA GLN A 28 -25.69 16.22 -4.86
C GLN A 28 -25.47 14.77 -5.28
N ALA A 29 -26.52 14.16 -5.79
CA ALA A 29 -26.43 12.86 -6.42
C ALA A 29 -25.49 13.02 -7.62
N GLY A 30 -24.25 12.50 -7.49
CA GLY A 30 -23.27 12.50 -8.57
C GLY A 30 -21.94 13.20 -8.30
N ALA A 31 -21.80 14.03 -7.28
CA ALA A 31 -20.48 14.51 -6.89
C ALA A 31 -19.80 13.43 -6.03
N VAL A 32 -18.86 12.70 -6.59
CA VAL A 32 -17.93 11.87 -5.79
C VAL A 32 -16.96 12.84 -5.11
N ASN A 33 -17.43 13.47 -4.05
CA ASN A 33 -16.60 14.33 -3.21
C ASN A 33 -15.66 13.45 -2.39
N GLY A 34 -14.40 13.83 -2.32
CA GLY A 34 -13.45 13.21 -1.42
C GLY A 34 -12.49 12.20 -2.08
N ILE A 35 -12.20 12.31 -3.37
CA ILE A 35 -11.05 11.62 -3.97
C ILE A 35 -9.82 12.51 -3.82
N GLY A 36 -8.88 12.05 -3.01
CA GLY A 36 -7.58 12.67 -2.85
C GLY A 36 -6.56 12.16 -3.84
N ALA A 37 -5.58 12.98 -4.18
CA ALA A 37 -4.34 12.59 -4.85
C ALA A 37 -3.16 12.95 -3.96
N ALA A 38 -2.17 12.07 -3.85
CA ALA A 38 -0.98 12.30 -3.06
C ALA A 38 0.29 11.91 -3.83
N VAL A 39 1.29 12.78 -3.79
CA VAL A 39 2.67 12.42 -4.16
C VAL A 39 3.46 12.31 -2.87
N ILE A 40 4.03 11.12 -2.61
CA ILE A 40 4.66 10.79 -1.34
C ILE A 40 6.06 10.18 -1.52
N LYS A 41 6.84 10.24 -0.44
CA LYS A 41 8.02 9.41 -0.20
C LYS A 41 7.60 8.26 0.73
N ALA A 42 8.06 7.07 0.45
CA ALA A 42 7.75 5.90 1.26
C ALA A 42 8.93 4.92 1.27
N ASN A 43 8.99 4.08 2.28
CA ASN A 43 10.02 3.05 2.40
C ASN A 43 9.65 1.73 1.73
N TRP A 44 8.48 1.66 1.09
CA TRP A 44 7.94 0.48 0.41
C TRP A 44 6.97 0.87 -0.69
N GLY A 45 6.69 -0.05 -1.60
CA GLY A 45 5.65 0.08 -2.63
C GLY A 45 6.19 0.44 -4.02
N PRO A 46 5.31 0.38 -5.04
CA PRO A 46 5.69 0.64 -6.42
C PRO A 46 6.12 2.10 -6.63
N LEU A 47 7.18 2.32 -7.40
CA LEU A 47 7.65 3.65 -7.79
C LEU A 47 6.92 4.11 -9.04
N ASN A 48 6.56 5.40 -9.05
CA ASN A 48 5.98 6.09 -10.21
C ASN A 48 4.77 5.34 -10.82
N GLN A 49 3.99 4.71 -9.97
CA GLN A 49 2.75 4.03 -10.34
C GLN A 49 1.60 4.54 -9.48
N LEU A 50 0.43 4.67 -10.09
CA LEU A 50 -0.79 5.05 -9.40
C LEU A 50 -1.29 3.88 -8.56
N VAL A 51 -1.43 4.09 -7.26
CA VAL A 51 -2.03 3.15 -6.32
C VAL A 51 -3.30 3.78 -5.77
N GLU A 52 -4.43 3.11 -5.96
CA GLU A 52 -5.71 3.54 -5.40
C GLU A 52 -5.90 2.87 -4.03
N LEU A 53 -6.22 3.68 -3.03
CA LEU A 53 -6.43 3.27 -1.64
C LEU A 53 -7.88 3.59 -1.26
N ASP A 54 -8.62 2.58 -0.82
CA ASP A 54 -10.04 2.69 -0.46
C ASP A 54 -10.25 2.96 1.05
N GLY A 55 -9.17 3.20 1.80
CA GLY A 55 -9.21 3.51 3.21
C GLY A 55 -7.85 3.41 3.89
N GLU A 56 -7.76 3.96 5.10
CA GLU A 56 -6.54 3.98 5.91
C GLU A 56 -5.88 2.59 6.13
N PRO A 57 -6.63 1.48 6.37
CA PRO A 57 -5.99 0.17 6.56
C PRO A 57 -5.17 -0.34 5.36
N ALA A 58 -5.42 0.20 4.16
CA ALA A 58 -4.69 -0.18 2.95
C ALA A 58 -3.33 0.54 2.82
N VAL A 59 -3.10 1.62 3.56
CA VAL A 59 -1.90 2.47 3.44
C VAL A 59 -0.63 1.72 3.83
N ALA A 60 -0.58 1.18 5.04
CA ALA A 60 0.61 0.51 5.56
C ALA A 60 1.01 -0.75 4.76
N PRO A 61 0.10 -1.60 4.26
CA PRO A 61 0.45 -2.66 3.31
C PRO A 61 1.04 -2.15 2.00
N ALA A 62 0.51 -1.04 1.46
CA ALA A 62 0.90 -0.50 0.16
C ALA A 62 2.24 0.25 0.19
N PHE A 63 2.46 1.09 1.22
CA PHE A 63 3.58 2.04 1.24
C PHE A 63 4.45 1.97 2.49
N GLY A 64 4.09 1.14 3.48
CA GLY A 64 4.71 1.19 4.81
C GLY A 64 4.07 2.26 5.69
N ALA A 65 4.81 2.70 6.71
CA ALA A 65 4.32 3.68 7.69
C ALA A 65 5.37 4.74 8.03
N GLU A 66 6.35 4.92 7.15
CA GLU A 66 7.48 5.82 7.38
C GLU A 66 7.57 6.91 6.30
N LEU A 67 8.46 7.85 6.51
CA LEU A 67 8.65 9.02 5.66
C LEU A 67 7.37 9.90 5.62
N THR A 68 6.82 10.16 4.46
CA THR A 68 5.68 11.06 4.29
C THR A 68 4.36 10.34 4.03
N VAL A 69 4.28 9.06 4.38
CA VAL A 69 3.07 8.23 4.20
C VAL A 69 1.90 8.73 5.05
N ASP A 70 2.18 9.38 6.19
CA ASP A 70 1.17 9.98 7.07
C ASP A 70 0.28 11.00 6.35
N THR A 71 0.80 11.67 5.30
CA THR A 71 0.00 12.55 4.44
C THR A 71 -1.26 11.87 3.92
N ILE A 72 -1.17 10.59 3.54
CA ILE A 72 -2.34 9.82 3.07
C ILE A 72 -3.33 9.56 4.21
N THR A 73 -2.82 9.21 5.39
CA THR A 73 -3.63 8.98 6.59
C THR A 73 -4.38 10.25 7.00
N GLU A 74 -3.70 11.41 6.95
CA GLU A 74 -4.32 12.70 7.21
C GLU A 74 -5.39 13.06 6.18
N MET A 75 -5.21 12.71 4.90
CA MET A 75 -6.24 12.89 3.87
C MET A 75 -7.50 12.06 4.15
N PHE A 76 -7.36 10.83 4.64
CA PHE A 76 -8.51 10.03 5.08
C PHE A 76 -9.19 10.63 6.30
N THR A 77 -8.41 11.08 7.29
CA THR A 77 -8.92 11.79 8.48
C THR A 77 -9.65 13.08 8.09
N GLY A 78 -9.16 13.77 7.07
CA GLY A 78 -9.77 14.98 6.49
C GLY A 78 -11.04 14.72 5.67
N GLY A 79 -11.47 13.46 5.50
CA GLY A 79 -12.72 13.08 4.86
C GLY A 79 -12.61 12.60 3.42
N CYS A 80 -11.41 12.31 2.92
CA CYS A 80 -11.27 11.64 1.64
C CYS A 80 -11.83 10.20 1.72
N SER A 81 -12.68 9.84 0.79
CA SER A 81 -13.21 8.46 0.68
C SER A 81 -12.24 7.50 0.01
N LYS A 82 -11.42 8.03 -0.89
CA LYS A 82 -10.36 7.34 -1.62
C LYS A 82 -9.16 8.25 -1.78
N VAL A 83 -7.97 7.65 -1.82
CA VAL A 83 -6.74 8.39 -2.12
C VAL A 83 -5.99 7.67 -3.24
N LYS A 84 -5.62 8.42 -4.26
CA LYS A 84 -4.76 7.99 -5.36
C LYS A 84 -3.35 8.47 -5.06
N ALA A 85 -2.50 7.56 -4.64
CA ALA A 85 -1.14 7.88 -4.24
C ALA A 85 -0.12 7.44 -5.28
N VAL A 86 0.91 8.24 -5.46
CA VAL A 86 2.10 7.91 -6.26
C VAL A 86 3.33 8.09 -5.40
N ARG A 87 4.14 7.05 -5.28
CA ARG A 87 5.44 7.10 -4.64
C ARG A 87 6.45 7.65 -5.62
N ALA A 88 6.96 8.84 -5.33
CA ALA A 88 8.00 9.47 -6.14
C ALA A 88 9.39 8.93 -5.82
N GLY A 89 10.26 8.87 -6.81
CA GLY A 89 11.67 8.58 -6.65
C GLY A 89 12.26 7.71 -7.74
N SER A 90 13.59 7.57 -7.69
CA SER A 90 14.38 6.79 -8.64
C SER A 90 15.52 6.07 -7.92
N GLY A 91 15.97 4.93 -8.46
CA GLY A 91 17.03 4.14 -7.87
C GLY A 91 16.58 3.37 -6.63
N GLY A 92 17.48 3.22 -5.65
CA GLY A 92 17.28 2.40 -4.47
C GLY A 92 17.59 0.91 -4.71
N THR A 93 17.63 0.13 -3.64
CA THR A 93 17.85 -1.32 -3.66
C THR A 93 16.73 -2.07 -2.98
N LYS A 94 16.62 -3.36 -3.26
CA LYS A 94 15.58 -4.24 -2.72
C LYS A 94 16.10 -5.00 -1.52
N ALA A 95 15.22 -5.30 -0.57
CA ALA A 95 15.54 -6.20 0.53
C ALA A 95 15.71 -7.64 0.02
N THR A 96 16.71 -8.37 0.57
CA THR A 96 17.06 -9.73 0.15
C THR A 96 17.39 -10.62 1.34
N ILE A 97 17.16 -11.93 1.18
CA ILE A 97 17.68 -12.95 2.09
C ILE A 97 18.07 -14.18 1.30
N SER A 98 19.24 -14.76 1.64
CA SER A 98 19.65 -16.08 1.15
C SER A 98 19.24 -17.15 2.13
N LEU A 99 18.44 -18.09 1.68
CA LEU A 99 18.07 -19.29 2.42
C LEU A 99 19.10 -20.38 2.16
N LYS A 100 19.45 -21.07 3.22
CA LYS A 100 20.46 -22.13 3.21
C LYS A 100 19.84 -23.50 3.28
N ASP A 101 20.59 -24.49 2.84
CA ASP A 101 20.29 -25.90 3.13
C ASP A 101 20.83 -26.33 4.50
N GLY A 102 20.58 -27.59 4.88
CA GLY A 102 21.09 -28.15 6.14
C GLY A 102 22.63 -28.22 6.24
N ALA A 103 23.35 -28.05 5.13
CA ALA A 103 24.82 -27.99 5.04
C ALA A 103 25.35 -26.55 4.94
N SER A 104 24.51 -25.54 5.14
CA SER A 104 24.85 -24.11 5.08
C SER A 104 25.20 -23.57 3.67
N ALA A 105 24.85 -24.27 2.61
CA ALA A 105 24.96 -23.78 1.25
C ALA A 105 23.74 -22.91 0.89
N ASP A 106 23.95 -21.80 0.18
CA ASP A 106 22.87 -20.93 -0.29
C ASP A 106 22.10 -21.61 -1.43
N VAL A 107 20.80 -21.84 -1.24
CA VAL A 107 19.97 -22.58 -2.18
C VAL A 107 18.86 -21.74 -2.82
N VAL A 108 18.31 -20.75 -2.12
CA VAL A 108 17.28 -19.84 -2.63
C VAL A 108 17.54 -18.43 -2.14
N ALA A 109 17.50 -17.47 -3.06
CA ALA A 109 17.47 -16.05 -2.72
C ALA A 109 16.04 -15.53 -2.83
N ILE A 110 15.50 -14.97 -1.74
CA ILE A 110 14.23 -14.24 -1.74
C ILE A 110 14.53 -12.75 -1.83
N THR A 111 13.88 -12.07 -2.75
CA THR A 111 14.08 -10.64 -3.00
C THR A 111 12.71 -9.92 -3.00
N ALA A 112 12.66 -8.79 -2.35
CA ALA A 112 11.48 -7.93 -2.38
C ALA A 112 11.19 -7.41 -3.80
N LYS A 113 9.93 -7.25 -4.18
CA LYS A 113 9.59 -6.68 -5.51
C LYS A 113 9.89 -5.20 -5.60
N TYR A 114 9.74 -4.47 -4.50
CA TYR A 114 9.92 -3.03 -4.45
C TYR A 114 11.20 -2.65 -3.72
N VAL A 115 11.80 -1.54 -4.14
CA VAL A 115 12.96 -0.95 -3.48
C VAL A 115 12.54 -0.24 -2.19
N GLY A 116 13.43 -0.19 -1.21
CA GLY A 116 13.17 0.51 0.05
C GLY A 116 13.86 -0.17 1.23
N ASP A 117 13.93 0.55 2.33
CA ASP A 117 14.58 0.10 3.56
C ASP A 117 13.63 -0.54 4.57
N ARG A 118 12.37 -0.80 4.16
CA ARG A 118 11.40 -1.48 5.03
C ARG A 118 11.98 -2.80 5.52
N ALA A 119 12.01 -2.93 6.85
CA ALA A 119 12.55 -4.10 7.50
C ALA A 119 11.61 -5.30 7.37
N PHE A 120 12.15 -6.41 6.88
CA PHE A 120 11.47 -7.70 6.80
C PHE A 120 12.26 -8.78 7.50
N SER A 121 11.57 -9.81 7.98
CA SER A 121 12.19 -11.05 8.44
C SER A 121 11.45 -12.25 7.86
N ALA A 122 12.15 -13.35 7.68
CA ALA A 122 11.60 -14.58 7.12
C ALA A 122 11.68 -15.72 8.15
N THR A 123 10.64 -16.55 8.17
CA THR A 123 10.58 -17.80 8.93
C THR A 123 10.30 -18.94 7.97
N ILE A 124 11.09 -19.99 8.03
CA ILE A 124 10.82 -21.26 7.34
C ILE A 124 10.59 -22.31 8.43
N ARG A 125 9.46 -22.95 8.38
CA ARG A 125 9.11 -24.02 9.31
C ARG A 125 8.21 -25.06 8.66
N ASP A 126 8.07 -26.19 9.32
CA ASP A 126 7.05 -27.17 8.93
C ASP A 126 5.64 -26.59 9.09
N SER A 127 4.77 -26.93 8.16
CA SER A 127 3.37 -26.49 8.23
C SER A 127 2.68 -27.25 9.38
N LEU A 128 1.95 -26.47 10.21
CA LEU A 128 1.17 -27.03 11.32
C LEU A 128 -0.07 -27.80 10.84
N LEU A 129 -0.52 -27.53 9.63
CA LEU A 129 -1.75 -28.12 9.08
C LEU A 129 -1.48 -29.30 8.15
N ASN A 130 -0.29 -29.40 7.56
CA ASN A 130 0.05 -30.43 6.60
C ASN A 130 1.52 -30.84 6.73
N SER A 131 1.74 -32.08 7.19
CA SER A 131 3.08 -32.63 7.42
C SER A 131 3.95 -32.72 6.15
N GLU A 132 3.33 -32.73 4.96
CA GLU A 132 4.01 -32.80 3.66
C GLU A 132 4.43 -31.43 3.14
N LYS A 133 4.15 -30.36 3.91
CA LYS A 133 4.46 -28.98 3.50
C LYS A 133 5.31 -28.25 4.53
N LYS A 134 6.04 -27.28 4.03
CA LYS A 134 6.68 -26.19 4.80
C LYS A 134 6.00 -24.86 4.50
N GLU A 135 6.16 -23.92 5.42
CA GLU A 135 5.67 -22.56 5.33
C GLU A 135 6.83 -21.60 5.30
N CYS A 136 6.82 -20.68 4.34
CA CYS A 136 7.65 -19.51 4.34
C CYS A 136 6.77 -18.32 4.75
N ILE A 137 7.04 -17.73 5.90
CA ILE A 137 6.29 -16.59 6.43
C ILE A 137 7.21 -15.39 6.45
N ILE A 138 6.80 -14.32 5.78
CA ILE A 138 7.52 -13.05 5.78
C ILE A 138 6.79 -12.09 6.69
N TYR A 139 7.52 -11.49 7.61
CA TYR A 139 7.02 -10.52 8.58
C TYR A 139 7.54 -9.13 8.24
N ALA A 140 6.70 -8.12 8.45
CA ALA A 140 7.09 -6.72 8.53
C ALA A 140 6.95 -6.28 10.00
N GLY A 141 8.08 -6.14 10.69
CA GLY A 141 8.10 -6.03 12.13
C GLY A 141 7.54 -7.29 12.82
N THR A 142 6.49 -7.15 13.60
CA THR A 142 5.82 -8.28 14.28
C THR A 142 4.61 -8.83 13.51
N ARG A 143 4.21 -8.13 12.42
CA ARG A 143 3.01 -8.50 11.65
C ARG A 143 3.37 -9.44 10.51
N GLU A 144 2.62 -10.53 10.37
CA GLU A 144 2.67 -11.38 9.18
C GLU A 144 2.28 -10.54 7.95
N PHE A 145 3.17 -10.51 6.97
CA PHE A 145 3.00 -9.73 5.75
C PHE A 145 2.59 -10.60 4.57
N GLU A 146 3.24 -11.75 4.42
CA GLU A 146 2.91 -12.74 3.40
C GLU A 146 3.28 -14.14 3.88
N LYS A 147 2.40 -15.11 3.64
CA LYS A 147 2.62 -16.52 3.94
C LYS A 147 2.51 -17.34 2.67
N ILE A 148 3.49 -18.19 2.43
CA ILE A 148 3.59 -19.04 1.25
C ILE A 148 3.87 -20.47 1.69
N GLU A 149 3.06 -21.42 1.23
CA GLU A 149 3.25 -22.85 1.49
C GLU A 149 3.90 -23.52 0.28
N PHE A 150 4.82 -24.43 0.54
CA PHE A 150 5.49 -25.25 -0.47
C PHE A 150 5.65 -26.70 0.00
N THR A 151 5.79 -27.63 -0.94
CA THR A 151 5.90 -29.05 -0.65
C THR A 151 7.30 -29.43 -0.15
N LYS A 152 7.36 -30.33 0.84
CA LYS A 152 8.60 -30.95 1.27
C LYS A 152 9.11 -31.90 0.20
N GLY A 153 10.37 -31.86 -0.02
CA GLY A 153 11.27 -32.89 -0.57
C GLY A 153 10.68 -33.85 -1.61
N THR A 154 9.94 -33.37 -2.60
CA THR A 154 9.51 -34.22 -3.70
C THR A 154 10.73 -34.72 -4.48
N ALA A 155 10.70 -36.01 -4.83
CA ALA A 155 11.73 -36.64 -5.63
C ALA A 155 12.01 -35.85 -6.92
N GLY A 156 13.27 -35.52 -7.15
CA GLY A 156 13.73 -34.82 -8.34
C GLY A 156 14.33 -33.45 -8.03
N GLU A 157 13.51 -32.39 -7.95
CA GLU A 157 13.99 -31.01 -7.89
C GLU A 157 14.19 -30.46 -6.46
N GLY A 158 13.54 -31.08 -5.45
CA GLY A 158 13.68 -30.72 -4.05
C GLY A 158 12.92 -29.48 -3.59
N GLU A 159 13.04 -29.17 -2.32
CA GLU A 159 12.38 -28.04 -1.67
C GLU A 159 12.74 -26.66 -2.27
N PRO A 160 14.00 -26.39 -2.70
CA PRO A 160 14.35 -25.10 -3.31
C PRO A 160 13.52 -24.79 -4.58
N ALA A 161 13.30 -25.77 -5.45
CA ALA A 161 12.50 -25.59 -6.64
C ALA A 161 11.00 -25.41 -6.30
N ALA A 162 10.49 -26.20 -5.34
CA ALA A 162 9.12 -26.08 -4.87
C ALA A 162 8.84 -24.70 -4.24
N LEU A 163 9.77 -24.17 -3.46
CA LEU A 163 9.69 -22.84 -2.89
C LEU A 163 9.66 -21.76 -3.97
N VAL A 164 10.57 -21.80 -4.94
CA VAL A 164 10.60 -20.85 -6.06
C VAL A 164 9.28 -20.89 -6.85
N ALA A 165 8.76 -22.08 -7.13
CA ALA A 165 7.47 -22.23 -7.81
C ALA A 165 6.31 -21.62 -6.99
N ALA A 166 6.32 -21.79 -5.67
CA ALA A 166 5.31 -21.21 -4.79
C ALA A 166 5.36 -19.67 -4.80
N PHE A 167 6.55 -19.06 -4.89
CA PHE A 167 6.71 -17.62 -4.99
C PHE A 167 6.25 -17.01 -6.32
N ALA A 168 5.98 -17.80 -7.35
CA ALA A 168 5.45 -17.29 -8.62
C ALA A 168 4.13 -16.52 -8.43
N ASN A 169 3.34 -16.88 -7.43
CA ASN A 169 2.07 -16.22 -7.08
C ASN A 169 2.20 -15.14 -6.00
N SER A 170 3.40 -14.92 -5.47
CA SER A 170 3.62 -13.88 -4.47
C SER A 170 3.38 -12.48 -5.05
N LYS A 171 2.73 -11.63 -4.25
CA LYS A 171 2.46 -10.24 -4.65
C LYS A 171 3.65 -9.33 -4.39
N ASN A 172 4.43 -9.61 -3.36
CA ASN A 172 5.40 -8.68 -2.81
C ASN A 172 6.86 -9.15 -2.91
N PHE A 173 7.09 -10.45 -3.16
CA PHE A 173 8.42 -11.03 -3.21
C PHE A 173 8.63 -11.88 -4.45
N THR A 174 9.87 -12.12 -4.76
CA THR A 174 10.32 -13.09 -5.78
C THR A 174 11.34 -14.01 -5.17
N ALA A 175 11.36 -15.26 -5.60
CA ALA A 175 12.42 -16.20 -5.20
C ALA A 175 13.17 -16.69 -6.43
N THR A 176 14.47 -16.88 -6.27
CA THR A 176 15.35 -17.41 -7.30
C THR A 176 16.18 -18.55 -6.73
N LYS A 177 16.19 -19.70 -7.39
CA LYS A 177 17.04 -20.81 -7.00
C LYS A 177 18.50 -20.47 -7.35
N THR A 178 19.38 -20.56 -6.36
CA THR A 178 20.81 -20.31 -6.51
C THR A 178 21.60 -21.59 -6.68
N ALA A 179 21.20 -22.67 -6.00
CA ALA A 179 21.80 -23.98 -6.09
C ALA A 179 20.79 -25.08 -5.72
N ASP A 180 21.12 -26.32 -6.02
CA ASP A 180 20.32 -27.48 -5.59
C ASP A 180 20.60 -27.86 -4.12
N GLY A 181 21.82 -27.63 -3.65
CA GLY A 181 22.26 -28.01 -2.31
C GLY A 181 21.97 -29.48 -2.01
N ASN A 182 21.59 -29.78 -0.77
CA ASN A 182 21.10 -31.09 -0.36
C ASN A 182 19.59 -31.30 -0.64
N LYS A 183 18.98 -30.43 -1.45
CA LYS A 183 17.54 -30.43 -1.82
C LYS A 183 16.57 -30.13 -0.69
N VAL A 184 17.06 -29.65 0.44
CA VAL A 184 16.25 -29.25 1.60
C VAL A 184 16.48 -27.78 1.90
N VAL A 185 15.44 -27.04 2.27
CA VAL A 185 15.57 -25.69 2.78
C VAL A 185 15.59 -25.74 4.30
N ALA A 186 16.66 -25.22 4.92
CA ALA A 186 16.80 -25.21 6.37
C ALA A 186 15.69 -24.37 7.04
N GLU A 187 15.27 -24.81 8.20
CA GLU A 187 14.35 -24.02 9.02
C GLU A 187 15.06 -22.82 9.62
N ILE A 188 14.38 -21.69 9.59
CA ILE A 188 14.85 -20.44 10.19
C ILE A 188 13.69 -19.77 10.94
N ALA A 189 14.01 -19.06 12.02
CA ALA A 189 13.03 -18.35 12.83
C ALA A 189 13.32 -16.85 12.78
N GLN A 190 12.42 -16.08 12.21
CA GLN A 190 12.47 -14.62 12.12
C GLN A 190 13.85 -14.05 11.73
N SER A 191 14.49 -14.71 10.77
CA SER A 191 15.78 -14.26 10.25
C SER A 191 15.62 -12.95 9.49
N ALA A 192 16.34 -11.92 9.89
CA ALA A 192 16.26 -10.61 9.25
C ALA A 192 16.73 -10.68 7.79
N MET A 193 15.94 -10.08 6.89
CA MET A 193 16.40 -9.81 5.53
C MET A 193 17.42 -8.66 5.55
N THR A 194 18.40 -8.71 4.67
CA THR A 194 19.25 -7.54 4.39
C THR A 194 18.35 -6.45 3.84
N PRO A 195 18.22 -5.29 4.51
CA PRO A 195 17.32 -4.24 4.04
C PRO A 195 17.80 -3.67 2.71
N GLY A 196 16.87 -3.18 1.93
CA GLY A 196 17.17 -2.38 0.76
C GLY A 196 17.50 -0.93 1.15
N THR A 197 17.51 -0.06 0.16
CA THR A 197 17.68 1.38 0.36
C THR A 197 16.52 2.13 -0.28
N ASN A 198 16.12 3.24 0.33
CA ASN A 198 15.10 4.10 -0.22
C ASN A 198 15.58 4.73 -1.54
N PRO A 199 14.66 4.97 -2.48
CA PRO A 199 14.95 5.74 -3.67
C PRO A 199 15.35 7.19 -3.31
N THR A 200 16.17 7.80 -4.13
CA THR A 200 16.37 9.25 -4.09
C THR A 200 15.19 9.94 -4.75
N VAL A 201 14.84 11.12 -4.25
CA VAL A 201 13.73 11.92 -4.79
C VAL A 201 14.24 13.28 -5.20
N THR A 202 14.07 13.60 -6.47
CA THR A 202 14.45 14.88 -7.08
C THR A 202 13.22 15.61 -7.61
N THR A 203 13.36 16.88 -7.97
CA THR A 203 12.30 17.66 -8.60
C THR A 203 11.76 16.99 -9.87
N SER A 204 12.62 16.31 -10.65
CA SER A 204 12.21 15.52 -11.83
C SER A 204 11.33 14.32 -11.47
N ASP A 205 11.57 13.67 -10.33
CA ASP A 205 10.75 12.54 -9.87
C ASP A 205 9.34 13.01 -9.49
N TYR A 206 9.22 14.20 -8.87
CA TYR A 206 7.91 14.83 -8.63
C TYR A 206 7.17 15.13 -9.92
N SER A 207 7.86 15.67 -10.94
CA SER A 207 7.25 15.89 -12.26
C SER A 207 6.73 14.58 -12.88
N THR A 208 7.51 13.50 -12.76
CA THR A 208 7.10 12.17 -13.23
C THR A 208 5.87 11.67 -12.48
N ALA A 209 5.84 11.81 -11.15
CA ALA A 209 4.73 11.39 -10.31
C ALA A 209 3.45 12.19 -10.62
N LEU A 210 3.55 13.50 -10.83
CA LEU A 210 2.43 14.34 -11.23
C LEU A 210 1.86 13.92 -12.58
N ASN A 211 2.70 13.61 -13.58
CA ASN A 211 2.24 13.11 -14.88
C ASN A 211 1.48 11.77 -14.76
N VAL A 212 1.86 10.92 -13.82
CA VAL A 212 1.11 9.68 -13.54
C VAL A 212 -0.26 9.98 -12.92
N LEU A 213 -0.36 10.99 -12.04
CA LEU A 213 -1.63 11.42 -11.45
C LEU A 213 -2.59 12.06 -12.46
N GLU A 214 -2.09 12.62 -13.54
CA GLU A 214 -2.92 13.23 -14.61
C GLU A 214 -3.91 12.23 -15.23
N ALA A 215 -3.54 10.94 -15.27
CA ALA A 215 -4.43 9.88 -15.76
C ALA A 215 -5.60 9.57 -14.80
N GLY A 216 -5.54 10.05 -13.56
CA GLY A 216 -6.53 9.77 -12.52
C GLY A 216 -7.46 10.94 -12.26
N LYS A 217 -8.76 10.71 -12.06
CA LYS A 217 -9.68 11.74 -11.56
C LYS A 217 -9.54 11.89 -10.06
N TRP A 218 -9.37 13.11 -9.57
CA TRP A 218 -9.24 13.48 -8.16
C TRP A 218 -9.74 14.91 -7.93
N ASN A 219 -10.00 15.28 -6.67
CA ASN A 219 -10.55 16.58 -6.30
C ASN A 219 -9.54 17.45 -5.52
N VAL A 220 -8.64 16.80 -4.76
CA VAL A 220 -7.65 17.46 -3.91
C VAL A 220 -6.31 16.82 -4.15
N LEU A 221 -5.27 17.63 -4.33
CA LEU A 221 -3.88 17.18 -4.46
C LEU A 221 -3.08 17.60 -3.23
N CYS A 222 -2.33 16.67 -2.67
CA CYS A 222 -1.32 16.92 -1.66
C CYS A 222 0.05 16.46 -2.17
N VAL A 223 1.07 17.28 -1.94
CA VAL A 223 2.48 16.96 -2.27
C VAL A 223 3.30 17.11 -1.01
N ASP A 224 4.09 16.12 -0.69
CA ASP A 224 4.79 15.91 0.58
C ASP A 224 6.08 16.72 0.78
N THR A 225 6.22 17.87 0.17
CA THR A 225 7.47 18.64 0.19
C THR A 225 7.25 20.13 0.40
N GLU A 226 8.19 20.77 1.06
CA GLU A 226 8.26 22.22 1.23
C GLU A 226 9.17 22.89 0.16
N ASP A 227 9.71 22.09 -0.78
CA ASP A 227 10.58 22.61 -1.83
C ASP A 227 9.81 23.51 -2.80
N THR A 228 10.20 24.79 -2.84
CA THR A 228 9.61 25.81 -3.71
C THR A 228 9.73 25.47 -5.21
N ALA A 229 10.78 24.74 -5.61
CA ALA A 229 10.93 24.29 -6.98
C ALA A 229 9.87 23.25 -7.36
N VAL A 230 9.47 22.39 -6.42
CA VAL A 230 8.37 21.44 -6.61
C VAL A 230 7.03 22.17 -6.62
N HIS A 231 6.82 23.13 -5.71
CA HIS A 231 5.59 23.94 -5.70
C HIS A 231 5.40 24.67 -7.03
N ALA A 232 6.48 25.18 -7.63
CA ALA A 232 6.44 25.80 -8.95
C ALA A 232 6.03 24.84 -10.09
N LEU A 233 6.18 23.53 -9.93
CA LEU A 233 5.67 22.51 -10.87
C LEU A 233 4.18 22.18 -10.63
N VAL A 234 3.74 22.21 -9.37
CA VAL A 234 2.37 21.87 -9.01
C VAL A 234 1.38 22.90 -9.53
N GLN A 235 1.71 24.20 -9.47
CA GLN A 235 0.81 25.26 -9.92
C GLN A 235 0.39 25.11 -11.40
N PRO A 236 1.31 25.05 -12.39
CA PRO A 236 0.92 24.89 -13.79
C PRO A 236 0.28 23.52 -14.08
N PHE A 237 0.61 22.49 -13.28
CA PHE A 237 -0.03 21.19 -13.39
C PHE A 237 -1.54 21.30 -13.08
N ILE A 238 -1.90 21.95 -11.96
CA ILE A 238 -3.31 22.14 -11.56
C ILE A 238 -4.03 23.06 -12.56
N GLU A 239 -3.37 24.11 -13.05
CA GLU A 239 -3.97 25.02 -14.05
C GLU A 239 -4.26 24.31 -15.37
N ARG A 240 -3.39 23.41 -15.78
CA ARG A 240 -3.58 22.58 -16.98
C ARG A 240 -4.74 21.60 -16.81
N ASP A 241 -4.84 20.93 -15.68
CA ASP A 241 -5.87 19.96 -15.40
C ASP A 241 -7.27 20.61 -15.28
N ARG A 242 -7.35 21.81 -14.70
CA ARG A 242 -8.60 22.59 -14.66
C ARG A 242 -9.15 22.96 -16.04
N LYS A 243 -8.29 23.08 -17.04
CA LYS A 243 -8.72 23.36 -18.42
C LYS A 243 -9.31 22.15 -19.13
N SER A 244 -9.10 20.95 -18.60
CA SER A 244 -9.66 19.71 -19.14
C SER A 244 -11.04 19.35 -18.56
N VAL A 245 -11.59 20.17 -17.67
CA VAL A 245 -12.89 19.98 -17.01
C VAL A 245 -13.93 20.98 -17.55
N VAL A 246 -13.92 21.24 -18.81
CA VAL A 246 -15.00 22.00 -19.49
C VAL A 246 -15.81 21.06 -20.36
#